data_816674fead16d5bf106bce37de2a47d9
#
_entry.id   816674fead16d5bf106bce37de2a47d9
#
_cell.length_a   1.000
_cell.length_b   1.000
_cell.length_c   1.000
_cell.angle_alpha   90.00
_cell.angle_beta   90.00
_cell.angle_gamma   90.00
#
_symmetry.space_group_name_H-M   'P 1'
#
loop_
_entity.id
_entity.type
_entity.pdbx_description
1 polymer ?
#
loop_
_entity_poly.entity_id
_entity_poly.type
_entity_poly.pdbx_seq_one_letter_code
_entity_poly.pdbx_strand_id
1 'polypeptide(L)'
;MITSTEESHRRKAIGMLLQDFVHDEILRLNPKLQRVDVVSTPPCINGTDIQLSPAANRVVGDFLFECKSSKRGLALVYDAIDQSKRHAKGRFNKYSIAVVSNPTEKTPLVVMELSPFLILLRDIFLEEGNKLQ
;
A
#
# COMPACT_ATOMS: atom_id res chain seq x y z
N MET A 1 -28.23 10.32 16.64
CA MET A 1 -26.83 10.40 17.16
C MET A 1 -26.16 9.06 16.95
N ILE A 2 -25.05 9.02 16.24
CA ILE A 2 -24.29 7.78 15.98
C ILE A 2 -23.47 7.45 17.24
N THR A 3 -23.51 6.21 17.71
CA THR A 3 -22.72 5.79 18.86
C THR A 3 -21.24 5.69 18.50
N SER A 4 -20.36 5.77 19.51
CA SER A 4 -18.91 5.60 19.29
C SER A 4 -18.56 4.22 18.70
N THR A 5 -19.32 3.20 19.03
CA THR A 5 -19.15 1.84 18.51
C THR A 5 -19.54 1.76 17.04
N GLU A 6 -20.67 2.37 16.66
CA GLU A 6 -21.12 2.43 15.26
C GLU A 6 -20.13 3.18 14.40
N GLU A 7 -19.58 4.29 14.89
CA GLU A 7 -18.56 5.05 14.17
C GLU A 7 -17.27 4.24 14.00
N SER A 8 -16.85 3.48 15.02
CA SER A 8 -15.70 2.60 14.95
C SER A 8 -15.89 1.50 13.89
N HIS A 9 -17.06 0.86 13.87
CA HIS A 9 -17.38 -0.15 12.85
C HIS A 9 -17.39 0.46 11.44
N ARG A 10 -17.94 1.66 11.29
CA ARG A 10 -17.96 2.37 10.01
C ARG A 10 -16.55 2.68 9.52
N ARG A 11 -15.65 3.14 10.38
CA ARG A 11 -14.25 3.42 10.03
C ARG A 11 -13.51 2.14 9.58
N LYS A 12 -13.73 1.03 10.29
CA LYS A 12 -13.15 -0.27 9.90
C LYS A 12 -13.64 -0.72 8.54
N ALA A 13 -14.94 -0.60 8.27
CA ALA A 13 -15.53 -0.97 6.99
C ALA A 13 -14.95 -0.15 5.84
N ILE A 14 -14.79 1.17 6.02
CA ILE A 14 -14.17 2.06 5.01
C ILE A 14 -12.71 1.67 4.76
N GLY A 15 -11.94 1.35 5.82
CA GLY A 15 -10.57 0.89 5.69
C GLY A 15 -10.46 -0.40 4.89
N MET A 16 -11.34 -1.37 5.12
CA MET A 16 -11.36 -2.63 4.36
C MET A 16 -11.73 -2.41 2.89
N LEU A 17 -12.64 -1.49 2.59
CA LEU A 17 -12.95 -1.15 1.19
C LEU A 17 -11.73 -0.63 0.44
N LEU A 18 -10.90 0.18 1.08
CA LEU A 18 -9.65 0.66 0.46
C LEU A 18 -8.66 -0.48 0.24
N GLN A 19 -8.46 -1.35 1.24
CA GLN A 19 -7.61 -2.54 1.10
C GLN A 19 -8.06 -3.43 -0.06
N ASP A 20 -9.35 -3.70 -0.17
CA ASP A 20 -9.92 -4.52 -1.25
C ASP A 20 -9.72 -3.85 -2.61
N PHE A 21 -9.86 -2.54 -2.68
CA PHE A 21 -9.60 -1.80 -3.91
C PHE A 21 -8.13 -1.93 -4.35
N VAL A 22 -7.18 -1.76 -3.43
CA VAL A 22 -5.74 -1.88 -3.71
C VAL A 22 -5.41 -3.31 -4.16
N HIS A 23 -5.95 -4.31 -3.45
CA HIS A 23 -5.82 -5.73 -3.80
C HIS A 23 -6.25 -5.98 -5.26
N ASP A 24 -7.44 -5.51 -5.63
CA ASP A 24 -7.97 -5.71 -6.98
C ASP A 24 -7.14 -5.00 -8.05
N GLU A 25 -6.66 -3.80 -7.76
CA GLU A 25 -5.81 -3.03 -8.69
C GLU A 25 -4.46 -3.74 -8.92
N ILE A 26 -3.86 -4.32 -7.88
CA ILE A 26 -2.62 -5.09 -8.04
C ILE A 26 -2.86 -6.33 -8.91
N LEU A 27 -3.94 -7.06 -8.69
CA LEU A 27 -4.27 -8.23 -9.50
C LEU A 27 -4.47 -7.90 -10.98
N ARG A 28 -4.98 -6.71 -11.30
CA ARG A 28 -5.17 -6.26 -12.68
C ARG A 28 -3.88 -5.95 -13.43
N LEU A 29 -2.77 -5.76 -12.72
CA LEU A 29 -1.50 -5.41 -13.37
C LEU A 29 -0.96 -6.55 -14.24
N ASN A 30 -1.27 -7.80 -13.91
CA ASN A 30 -0.80 -8.93 -14.69
C ASN A 30 -1.81 -10.08 -14.58
N PRO A 31 -2.35 -10.58 -15.73
CA PRO A 31 -3.34 -11.64 -15.73
C PRO A 31 -2.83 -12.99 -15.19
N LYS A 32 -1.52 -13.15 -15.04
CA LYS A 32 -0.93 -14.36 -14.43
C LYS A 32 -1.01 -14.37 -12.91
N LEU A 33 -1.29 -13.22 -12.27
CA LEU A 33 -1.45 -13.15 -10.82
C LEU A 33 -2.76 -13.81 -10.41
N GLN A 34 -2.69 -14.64 -9.38
CA GLN A 34 -3.84 -15.29 -8.77
C GLN A 34 -4.20 -14.61 -7.47
N ARG A 35 -5.40 -14.84 -6.96
CA ARG A 35 -5.85 -14.24 -5.70
C ARG A 35 -4.95 -14.56 -4.52
N VAL A 36 -4.31 -15.74 -4.52
CA VAL A 36 -3.36 -16.12 -3.45
C VAL A 36 -2.06 -15.33 -3.47
N ASP A 37 -1.74 -14.67 -4.60
CA ASP A 37 -0.53 -13.86 -4.74
C ASP A 37 -0.64 -12.50 -4.04
N VAL A 38 -1.85 -12.02 -3.82
CA VAL A 38 -2.13 -10.74 -3.17
C VAL A 38 -3.20 -10.98 -2.11
N VAL A 39 -2.85 -10.78 -0.85
CA VAL A 39 -3.76 -11.06 0.26
C VAL A 39 -3.99 -9.79 1.08
N SER A 40 -5.25 -9.41 1.21
CA SER A 40 -5.65 -8.36 2.14
C SER A 40 -5.64 -8.91 3.55
N THR A 41 -4.84 -8.30 4.44
CA THR A 41 -4.69 -8.78 5.82
C THR A 41 -5.97 -8.49 6.61
N PRO A 42 -6.57 -9.50 7.27
CA PRO A 42 -7.75 -9.28 8.09
C PRO A 42 -7.48 -8.29 9.25
N PRO A 43 -8.51 -7.62 9.76
CA PRO A 43 -8.37 -6.74 10.92
C PRO A 43 -7.75 -7.46 12.12
N CYS A 44 -6.96 -6.74 12.91
CA CYS A 44 -6.32 -7.23 14.14
C CYS A 44 -5.26 -8.31 13.95
N ILE A 45 -4.83 -8.57 12.72
CA ILE A 45 -3.69 -9.45 12.43
C ILE A 45 -2.46 -8.60 12.15
N ASN A 46 -1.34 -8.97 12.77
CA ASN A 46 -0.05 -8.29 12.54
C ASN A 46 0.43 -8.51 11.11
N GLY A 47 1.04 -7.47 10.54
CA GLY A 47 1.59 -7.50 9.20
C GLY A 47 1.17 -6.28 8.41
N THR A 48 1.67 -6.16 7.20
CA THR A 48 1.24 -5.13 6.25
C THR A 48 -0.20 -5.37 5.82
N ASP A 49 -0.91 -4.30 5.47
CA ASP A 49 -2.31 -4.40 5.06
C ASP A 49 -2.51 -5.25 3.81
N ILE A 50 -1.54 -5.23 2.91
CA ILE A 50 -1.51 -6.10 1.73
C ILE A 50 -0.25 -6.96 1.79
N GLN A 51 -0.43 -8.27 1.69
CA GLN A 51 0.67 -9.23 1.65
C GLN A 51 0.85 -9.73 0.21
N LEU A 52 2.10 -9.72 -0.26
CA LEU A 52 2.45 -10.08 -1.63
C LEU A 52 3.27 -11.37 -1.65
N SER A 53 2.92 -12.29 -2.56
CA SER A 53 3.75 -13.46 -2.86
C SER A 53 5.03 -13.05 -3.60
N PRO A 54 6.04 -13.93 -3.70
CA PRO A 54 7.18 -13.67 -4.58
C PRO A 54 6.80 -13.38 -6.03
N ALA A 55 5.76 -14.01 -6.55
CA ALA A 55 5.24 -13.75 -7.89
C ALA A 55 4.69 -12.32 -8.01
N ALA A 56 3.91 -11.86 -7.02
CA ALA A 56 3.40 -10.50 -6.99
C ALA A 56 4.53 -9.47 -6.83
N ASN A 57 5.53 -9.75 -6.00
CA ASN A 57 6.70 -8.87 -5.85
C ASN A 57 7.45 -8.66 -7.17
N ARG A 58 7.49 -9.65 -8.03
CA ARG A 58 8.12 -9.52 -9.36
C ARG A 58 7.35 -8.58 -10.30
N VAL A 59 6.05 -8.40 -10.06
CA VAL A 59 5.20 -7.52 -10.88
C VAL A 59 5.22 -6.08 -10.36
N VAL A 60 5.02 -5.90 -9.06
CA VAL A 60 4.87 -4.55 -8.46
C VAL A 60 6.13 -4.06 -7.75
N GLY A 61 7.19 -4.88 -7.68
CA GLY A 61 8.40 -4.52 -6.97
C GLY A 61 8.29 -4.73 -5.45
N ASP A 62 9.32 -4.31 -4.76
CA ASP A 62 9.46 -4.52 -3.31
C ASP A 62 8.74 -3.42 -2.51
N PHE A 63 7.44 -3.26 -2.74
CA PHE A 63 6.62 -2.29 -2.03
C PHE A 63 5.86 -2.92 -0.87
N LEU A 64 5.77 -2.19 0.23
CA LEU A 64 4.91 -2.50 1.37
C LEU A 64 3.73 -1.55 1.36
N PHE A 65 2.53 -2.09 1.22
CA PHE A 65 1.31 -1.31 1.10
C PHE A 65 0.60 -1.18 2.45
N GLU A 66 0.55 0.04 2.97
CA GLU A 66 -0.28 0.41 4.12
C GLU A 66 -1.44 1.27 3.62
N CYS A 67 -2.65 0.91 4.00
CA CYS A 67 -3.86 1.53 3.52
C CYS A 67 -4.52 2.34 4.64
N LYS A 68 -4.68 3.63 4.43
CA LYS A 68 -5.38 4.53 5.37
C LYS A 68 -6.42 5.34 4.63
N SER A 69 -7.64 5.33 5.14
CA SER A 69 -8.70 6.20 4.65
C SER A 69 -9.10 7.16 5.76
N SER A 70 -8.96 8.46 5.53
CA SER A 70 -9.24 9.47 6.56
C SER A 70 -9.49 10.82 5.91
N LYS A 71 -10.30 11.63 6.59
CA LYS A 71 -10.47 13.05 6.29
C LYS A 71 -9.42 13.94 6.95
N ARG A 72 -8.64 13.40 7.89
CA ARG A 72 -7.58 14.14 8.59
C ARG A 72 -6.36 14.24 7.69
N GLY A 73 -5.59 15.33 7.89
CA GLY A 73 -4.53 15.72 6.99
C GLY A 73 -3.21 14.95 7.13
N LEU A 74 -2.09 15.64 6.94
CA LEU A 74 -0.77 15.04 6.73
C LEU A 74 -0.26 14.17 7.88
N ALA A 75 -0.68 14.41 9.12
CA ALA A 75 -0.25 13.62 10.27
C ALA A 75 -0.52 12.12 10.08
N LEU A 76 -1.71 11.76 9.58
CA LEU A 76 -2.05 10.37 9.32
C LEU A 76 -1.27 9.77 8.16
N VAL A 77 -0.90 10.59 7.18
CA VAL A 77 -0.04 10.15 6.08
C VAL A 77 1.34 9.77 6.59
N TYR A 78 1.96 10.63 7.41
CA TYR A 78 3.25 10.33 8.03
C TYR A 78 3.17 9.11 8.96
N ASP A 79 2.10 8.97 9.73
CA ASP A 79 1.91 7.80 10.59
C ASP A 79 1.83 6.52 9.76
N ALA A 80 1.15 6.54 8.62
CA ALA A 80 1.06 5.39 7.72
C ALA A 80 2.43 5.01 7.14
N ILE A 81 3.24 5.99 6.73
CA ILE A 81 4.59 5.75 6.26
C ILE A 81 5.46 5.14 7.38
N ASP A 82 5.40 5.72 8.59
CA ASP A 82 6.16 5.21 9.74
C ASP A 82 5.75 3.77 10.09
N GLN A 83 4.46 3.45 10.02
CA GLN A 83 3.96 2.09 10.24
C GLN A 83 4.51 1.13 9.19
N SER A 84 4.51 1.51 7.92
CA SER A 84 5.08 0.71 6.84
C SER A 84 6.58 0.46 7.06
N LYS A 85 7.33 1.48 7.46
CA LYS A 85 8.77 1.37 7.78
C LYS A 85 9.02 0.41 8.94
N ARG A 86 8.18 0.44 9.97
CA ARG A 86 8.31 -0.52 11.09
C ARG A 86 8.08 -1.95 10.64
N HIS A 87 7.10 -2.19 9.75
CA HIS A 87 6.85 -3.52 9.20
C HIS A 87 7.94 -3.98 8.23
N ALA A 88 8.66 -3.05 7.60
CA ALA A 88 9.77 -3.37 6.71
C ALA A 88 11.04 -3.75 7.44
N LYS A 89 11.16 -3.44 8.73
CA LYS A 89 12.37 -3.65 9.52
C LYS A 89 12.78 -5.13 9.51
N GLY A 90 14.01 -5.40 9.07
CA GLY A 90 14.53 -6.76 8.93
C GLY A 90 14.07 -7.49 7.66
N ARG A 91 13.35 -6.84 6.75
CA ARG A 91 12.93 -7.40 5.47
C ARG A 91 13.78 -6.84 4.33
N PHE A 92 13.80 -7.56 3.21
CA PHE A 92 14.49 -7.11 1.99
C PHE A 92 13.72 -6.04 1.22
N ASN A 93 12.49 -5.77 1.60
CA ASN A 93 11.66 -4.76 0.95
C ASN A 93 12.22 -3.36 1.21
N LYS A 94 12.51 -2.62 0.16
CA LYS A 94 13.27 -1.37 0.21
C LYS A 94 12.39 -0.13 0.25
N TYR A 95 11.13 -0.25 -0.14
CA TYR A 95 10.26 0.90 -0.33
C TYR A 95 9.01 0.79 0.53
N SER A 96 8.73 1.83 1.28
CA SER A 96 7.50 1.97 2.05
C SER A 96 6.60 2.98 1.38
N ILE A 97 5.34 2.60 1.13
CA ILE A 97 4.35 3.51 0.57
C ILE A 97 3.10 3.49 1.42
N ALA A 98 2.37 4.59 1.38
CA ALA A 98 1.03 4.68 1.94
C ALA A 98 0.03 4.89 0.81
N VAL A 99 -1.09 4.20 0.86
CA VAL A 99 -2.22 4.46 -0.01
C VAL A 99 -3.28 5.17 0.82
N VAL A 100 -3.61 6.37 0.44
CA VAL A 100 -4.51 7.23 1.20
C VAL A 100 -5.68 7.70 0.35
N SER A 101 -6.84 7.82 0.96
CA SER A 101 -7.99 8.40 0.31
C SER A 101 -8.81 9.23 1.29
N ASN A 102 -9.53 10.19 0.76
CA ASN A 102 -10.58 10.90 1.49
C ASN A 102 -11.92 10.25 1.11
N PRO A 103 -12.80 9.89 2.06
CA PRO A 103 -14.08 9.27 1.73
C PRO A 103 -14.98 10.10 0.80
N THR A 104 -14.74 11.42 0.70
CA THR A 104 -15.48 12.32 -0.21
C THR A 104 -14.79 12.46 -1.57
N GLU A 105 -13.51 12.06 -1.67
CA GLU A 105 -12.76 12.03 -2.92
C GLU A 105 -12.75 10.62 -3.49
N LYS A 106 -12.85 10.50 -4.81
CA LYS A 106 -12.96 9.19 -5.46
C LYS A 106 -11.63 8.56 -5.82
N THR A 107 -10.55 9.34 -5.86
CA THR A 107 -9.24 8.86 -6.31
C THR A 107 -8.28 8.67 -5.13
N PRO A 108 -7.91 7.43 -4.81
CA PRO A 108 -6.84 7.18 -3.85
C PRO A 108 -5.48 7.72 -4.34
N LEU A 109 -4.63 8.09 -3.39
CA LEU A 109 -3.29 8.59 -3.68
C LEU A 109 -2.24 7.64 -3.10
N VAL A 110 -1.12 7.51 -3.81
CA VAL A 110 0.07 6.84 -3.30
C VAL A 110 1.02 7.90 -2.77
N VAL A 111 1.54 7.69 -1.56
CA VAL A 111 2.51 8.58 -0.92
C VAL A 111 3.72 7.77 -0.50
N MET A 112 4.91 8.27 -0.79
CA MET A 112 6.16 7.70 -0.30
C MET A 112 7.16 8.80 0.01
N GLU A 113 8.18 8.46 0.77
CA GLU A 113 9.27 9.41 1.08
C GLU A 113 10.03 9.78 -0.20
N LEU A 114 10.52 11.01 -0.26
CA LEU A 114 11.18 11.55 -1.44
C LEU A 114 12.47 10.79 -1.79
N SER A 115 13.36 10.56 -0.82
CA SER A 115 14.66 9.92 -1.09
C SER A 115 14.52 8.51 -1.68
N PRO A 116 13.72 7.59 -1.08
CA PRO A 116 13.46 6.30 -1.70
C PRO A 116 12.83 6.39 -3.08
N PHE A 117 11.94 7.34 -3.30
CA PHE A 117 11.32 7.56 -4.61
C PHE A 117 12.35 7.92 -5.67
N LEU A 118 13.28 8.83 -5.34
CA LEU A 118 14.35 9.21 -6.26
C LEU A 118 15.28 8.05 -6.59
N ILE A 119 15.59 7.20 -5.61
CA ILE A 119 16.39 5.99 -5.81
C ILE A 119 15.67 5.02 -6.74
N LEU A 120 14.37 4.83 -6.54
CA LEU A 120 13.54 3.98 -7.40
C LEU A 120 13.57 4.46 -8.85
N LEU A 121 13.40 5.76 -9.09
CA LEU A 121 13.48 6.34 -10.43
C LEU A 121 14.85 6.10 -11.05
N ARG A 122 15.92 6.30 -10.30
CA ARG A 122 17.29 6.05 -10.79
C ARG A 122 17.45 4.60 -11.23
N ASP A 123 16.99 3.65 -10.44
CA ASP A 123 17.13 2.22 -10.75
C ASP A 123 16.34 1.84 -12.00
N ILE A 124 15.14 2.36 -12.18
CA ILE A 124 14.32 2.14 -13.39
C ILE A 124 15.04 2.66 -14.63
N PHE A 125 15.57 3.88 -14.58
CA PHE A 125 16.27 4.46 -15.71
C PHE A 125 17.59 3.74 -16.03
N LEU A 126 18.31 3.24 -15.02
CA LEU A 126 19.51 2.44 -15.24
C LEU A 126 19.20 1.12 -15.94
N GLU A 127 18.13 0.42 -15.55
CA GLU A 127 17.71 -0.82 -16.21
C GLU A 127 17.32 -0.57 -17.67
N GLU A 128 16.60 0.49 -17.94
CA GLU A 128 16.23 0.87 -19.31
C GLU A 128 17.44 1.21 -20.16
N GLY A 129 18.43 1.94 -19.59
CA GLY A 129 19.69 2.23 -20.25
C GLY A 129 20.46 0.97 -20.63
N ASN A 130 20.45 -0.05 -19.77
CA ASN A 130 21.12 -1.32 -20.05
C ASN A 130 20.43 -2.13 -21.15
N LYS A 131 19.13 -1.97 -21.32
CA LYS A 131 18.38 -2.64 -22.41
C LYS A 131 18.64 -2.03 -23.78
N LEU A 132 19.11 -0.79 -23.83
CA LEU A 132 19.42 -0.07 -25.08
C LEU A 132 20.86 -0.30 -25.57
N GLN A 133 21.65 -0.97 -24.76
CA GLN A 133 23.00 -1.40 -25.13
C GLN A 133 22.99 -2.84 -25.64
#